data_59b32138a6922a15ac398cab7c430a08
#
_entry.id   59b32138a6922a15ac398cab7c430a08
#
_cell.length_a   1.000
_cell.length_b   1.000
_cell.length_c   1.000
_cell.angle_alpha   90.00
_cell.angle_beta   90.00
_cell.angle_gamma   90.00
#
_symmetry.space_group_name_H-M   'P 1'
#
loop_
_entity.id
_entity.type
_entity.pdbx_description
1 polymer ?
#
loop_
_entity_poly.entity_id
_entity_poly.type
_entity_poly.pdbx_seq_one_letter_code
_entity_poly.pdbx_strand_id
1 'polypeptide(L)'
;MATPNKRQLSKISSSYIALGVILITLTAILGTSIFMRINEIRIEGTSLYSIEEVVEASGLSAGRNLFLINPQSVSSRIREELPFVSAANIKRILPDTVVIEVTESPAAGIVNFSGERYVIDSEGRVLAMISGEDFSLHGLVIDDLIEIRGLEIDDATIGRTLRAEFGAETRLQNMQDILAAMAREGIIPDVSYIDVSNSANLHFGYLGIYRVVLGERRHLRQKLEVLVPTVEDIVHRHPNTPGDINMTEVTDVTNRVKFQPT
;
A
#
# COMPACT_ATOMS: atom_id res chain seq x y z
N MET A 1 63.96 -53.50 19.24
CA MET A 1 62.72 -53.38 18.41
C MET A 1 61.90 -52.27 18.99
N ALA A 2 61.84 -51.12 18.33
CA ALA A 2 61.05 -49.96 18.77
C ALA A 2 59.65 -50.04 18.19
N THR A 3 58.63 -50.08 19.05
CA THR A 3 57.20 -50.05 18.63
C THR A 3 56.86 -48.69 18.11
N PRO A 4 56.26 -48.56 16.93
CA PRO A 4 55.85 -47.24 16.36
C PRO A 4 54.74 -46.63 17.23
N ASN A 5 54.91 -45.35 17.52
CA ASN A 5 54.07 -44.58 18.42
C ASN A 5 52.69 -44.36 17.77
N LYS A 6 51.63 -45.15 18.12
CA LYS A 6 50.25 -45.08 17.62
C LYS A 6 49.58 -43.69 17.73
N ARG A 7 50.08 -42.81 18.65
CA ARG A 7 49.52 -41.43 18.84
C ARG A 7 49.90 -40.48 17.72
N GLN A 8 51.00 -40.64 17.01
CA GLN A 8 51.37 -39.77 15.89
C GLN A 8 50.56 -40.08 14.63
N LEU A 9 50.25 -41.36 14.36
CA LEU A 9 49.41 -41.74 13.22
C LEU A 9 47.96 -41.24 13.35
N SER A 10 47.38 -41.18 14.55
CA SER A 10 46.01 -40.67 14.75
C SER A 10 45.91 -39.14 14.54
N LYS A 11 46.93 -38.37 14.91
CA LYS A 11 46.97 -36.91 14.68
C LYS A 11 47.11 -36.56 13.22
N ILE A 12 47.91 -37.29 12.47
CA ILE A 12 48.10 -37.09 11.03
C ILE A 12 46.81 -37.46 10.30
N SER A 13 46.15 -38.54 10.64
CA SER A 13 44.84 -38.93 10.06
C SER A 13 43.74 -37.90 10.34
N SER A 14 43.69 -37.37 11.57
CA SER A 14 42.72 -36.33 11.95
C SER A 14 42.91 -35.01 11.17
N SER A 15 44.17 -34.62 10.92
CA SER A 15 44.50 -33.43 10.13
C SER A 15 44.11 -33.56 8.66
N TYR A 16 44.27 -34.72 8.06
CA TYR A 16 43.83 -34.97 6.68
C TYR A 16 42.31 -35.01 6.57
N ILE A 17 41.61 -35.54 7.57
CA ILE A 17 40.12 -35.50 7.62
C ILE A 17 39.67 -34.06 7.73
N ALA A 18 40.26 -33.26 8.64
CA ALA A 18 39.92 -31.84 8.78
C ALA A 18 40.17 -31.06 7.47
N LEU A 19 41.30 -31.29 6.81
CA LEU A 19 41.62 -30.67 5.52
C LEU A 19 40.62 -31.08 4.43
N GLY A 20 40.24 -32.36 4.39
CA GLY A 20 39.22 -32.87 3.45
C GLY A 20 37.87 -32.22 3.66
N VAL A 21 37.42 -32.08 4.91
CA VAL A 21 36.14 -31.38 5.23
C VAL A 21 36.21 -29.93 4.80
N ILE A 22 37.32 -29.21 5.08
CA ILE A 22 37.51 -27.82 4.66
C ILE A 22 37.43 -27.71 3.12
N LEU A 23 38.12 -28.60 2.40
CA LEU A 23 38.15 -28.57 0.94
C LEU A 23 36.76 -28.85 0.35
N ILE A 24 36.04 -29.84 0.89
CA ILE A 24 34.65 -30.15 0.44
C ILE A 24 33.73 -28.97 0.72
N THR A 25 33.85 -28.36 1.91
CA THR A 25 33.03 -27.19 2.27
C THR A 25 33.32 -25.99 1.35
N LEU A 26 34.61 -25.74 1.07
CA LEU A 26 35.03 -24.68 0.16
C LEU A 26 34.52 -24.90 -1.26
N THR A 27 34.62 -26.15 -1.76
CA THR A 27 34.12 -26.52 -3.09
C THR A 27 32.60 -26.41 -3.15
N ALA A 28 31.90 -26.79 -2.09
CA ALA A 28 30.44 -26.63 -2.00
C ALA A 28 30.02 -25.14 -2.01
N ILE A 29 30.72 -24.29 -1.26
CA ILE A 29 30.47 -22.82 -1.23
C ILE A 29 30.74 -22.20 -2.59
N LEU A 30 31.83 -22.52 -3.24
CA LEU A 30 32.19 -22.04 -4.57
C LEU A 30 31.20 -22.54 -5.62
N GLY A 31 30.82 -23.82 -5.56
CA GLY A 31 29.81 -24.41 -6.45
C GLY A 31 28.46 -23.74 -6.33
N THR A 32 27.94 -23.56 -5.11
CA THR A 32 26.65 -22.89 -4.90
C THR A 32 26.71 -21.41 -5.32
N SER A 33 27.85 -20.74 -5.16
CA SER A 33 28.02 -19.33 -5.58
C SER A 33 27.91 -19.13 -7.10
N ILE A 34 28.31 -20.14 -7.90
CA ILE A 34 28.25 -20.08 -9.36
C ILE A 34 26.83 -20.45 -9.86
N PHE A 35 26.22 -21.47 -9.26
CA PHE A 35 24.90 -21.97 -9.69
C PHE A 35 23.73 -21.14 -9.19
N MET A 36 23.90 -20.36 -8.11
CA MET A 36 22.84 -19.56 -7.50
C MET A 36 22.88 -18.09 -7.97
N ARG A 37 22.92 -17.89 -9.30
CA ARG A 37 22.84 -16.56 -9.90
C ARG A 37 21.47 -16.34 -10.51
N ILE A 38 20.97 -15.11 -10.42
CA ILE A 38 19.71 -14.72 -11.08
C ILE A 38 19.84 -14.94 -12.57
N ASN A 39 19.00 -15.81 -13.11
CA ASN A 39 18.84 -16.04 -14.53
C ASN A 39 17.46 -15.54 -15.01
N GLU A 40 16.46 -15.63 -14.15
CA GLU A 40 15.09 -15.22 -14.44
C GLU A 40 14.54 -14.32 -13.32
N ILE A 41 13.86 -13.23 -13.72
CA ILE A 41 13.08 -12.37 -12.82
C ILE A 41 11.65 -12.40 -13.33
N ARG A 42 10.71 -12.87 -12.49
CA ARG A 42 9.27 -12.87 -12.76
C ARG A 42 8.59 -11.81 -11.95
N ILE A 43 7.69 -11.06 -12.60
CA ILE A 43 6.86 -10.05 -11.97
C ILE A 43 5.42 -10.55 -11.99
N GLU A 44 4.75 -10.44 -10.86
CA GLU A 44 3.35 -10.84 -10.68
C GLU A 44 2.58 -9.74 -9.95
N GLY A 45 1.28 -9.56 -10.27
CA GLY A 45 0.37 -8.70 -9.53
C GLY A 45 0.39 -7.22 -9.92
N THR A 46 1.06 -6.83 -11.02
CA THR A 46 0.98 -5.45 -11.56
C THR A 46 0.16 -5.39 -12.84
N SER A 47 -0.63 -4.34 -12.97
CA SER A 47 -1.37 -3.97 -14.18
C SER A 47 -1.02 -2.55 -14.65
N LEU A 48 -0.48 -1.72 -13.77
CA LEU A 48 -0.14 -0.31 -14.03
C LEU A 48 1.28 -0.16 -14.57
N TYR A 49 2.21 -1.02 -14.15
CA TYR A 49 3.61 -0.93 -14.54
C TYR A 49 4.02 -2.10 -15.43
N SER A 50 4.89 -1.80 -16.40
CA SER A 50 5.52 -2.84 -17.22
C SER A 50 6.50 -3.69 -16.40
N ILE A 51 6.81 -4.88 -16.90
CA ILE A 51 7.81 -5.77 -16.28
C ILE A 51 9.16 -5.06 -16.18
N GLU A 52 9.53 -4.33 -17.23
CA GLU A 52 10.78 -3.58 -17.36
C GLU A 52 10.90 -2.51 -16.29
N GLU A 53 9.85 -1.72 -16.05
CA GLU A 53 9.83 -0.67 -15.00
C GLU A 53 10.01 -1.27 -13.60
N VAL A 54 9.33 -2.38 -13.30
CA VAL A 54 9.48 -3.04 -11.98
C VAL A 54 10.87 -3.63 -11.81
N VAL A 55 11.45 -4.22 -12.85
CA VAL A 55 12.82 -4.76 -12.82
C VAL A 55 13.83 -3.63 -12.60
N GLU A 56 13.70 -2.51 -13.30
CA GLU A 56 14.55 -1.34 -13.15
C GLU A 56 14.46 -0.77 -11.72
N ALA A 57 13.25 -0.52 -11.24
CA ALA A 57 13.00 -0.05 -9.87
C ALA A 57 13.56 -1.01 -8.80
N SER A 58 13.50 -2.32 -9.04
CA SER A 58 14.07 -3.32 -8.12
C SER A 58 15.58 -3.21 -7.98
N GLY A 59 16.28 -2.71 -9.02
CA GLY A 59 17.73 -2.71 -9.14
C GLY A 59 18.35 -4.10 -9.19
N LEU A 60 17.54 -5.11 -9.49
CA LEU A 60 18.03 -6.46 -9.72
C LEU A 60 18.51 -6.60 -11.17
N SER A 61 19.49 -7.46 -11.36
CA SER A 61 20.01 -7.79 -12.69
C SER A 61 20.41 -9.25 -12.77
N ALA A 62 20.33 -9.82 -13.96
CA ALA A 62 20.85 -11.15 -14.23
C ALA A 62 22.32 -11.28 -13.82
N GLY A 63 22.73 -12.45 -13.35
CA GLY A 63 24.08 -12.78 -12.93
C GLY A 63 24.42 -12.41 -11.47
N ARG A 64 23.60 -11.63 -10.76
CA ARG A 64 23.79 -11.39 -9.31
C ARG A 64 23.51 -12.66 -8.50
N ASN A 65 24.22 -12.81 -7.39
CA ASN A 65 24.00 -13.95 -6.51
C ASN A 65 22.66 -13.83 -5.79
N LEU A 66 21.83 -14.87 -5.91
CA LEU A 66 20.49 -14.96 -5.35
C LEU A 66 20.45 -14.81 -3.82
N PHE A 67 21.46 -15.33 -3.11
CA PHE A 67 21.52 -15.26 -1.65
C PHE A 67 21.93 -13.90 -1.10
N LEU A 68 22.60 -13.07 -1.93
CA LEU A 68 23.05 -11.74 -1.53
C LEU A 68 21.97 -10.66 -1.73
N ILE A 69 20.80 -11.02 -2.26
CA ILE A 69 19.68 -10.10 -2.39
C ILE A 69 19.13 -9.84 -0.98
N ASN A 70 18.94 -8.59 -0.63
CA ASN A 70 18.15 -8.21 0.54
C ASN A 70 16.72 -7.89 0.10
N PRO A 71 15.71 -8.74 0.42
CA PRO A 71 14.34 -8.54 -0.01
C PRO A 71 13.74 -7.21 0.45
N GLN A 72 14.04 -6.79 1.69
CA GLN A 72 13.59 -5.52 2.23
C GLN A 72 14.10 -4.31 1.45
N SER A 73 15.40 -4.30 1.13
CA SER A 73 16.00 -3.22 0.32
C SER A 73 15.38 -3.14 -1.07
N VAL A 74 15.13 -4.28 -1.71
CA VAL A 74 14.50 -4.34 -3.04
C VAL A 74 13.06 -3.84 -2.96
N SER A 75 12.30 -4.31 -1.96
CA SER A 75 10.92 -3.88 -1.72
C SER A 75 10.83 -2.35 -1.49
N SER A 76 11.72 -1.79 -0.65
CA SER A 76 11.75 -0.35 -0.39
C SER A 76 12.02 0.46 -1.65
N ARG A 77 13.00 0.04 -2.46
CA ARG A 77 13.33 0.72 -3.72
C ARG A 77 12.16 0.71 -4.70
N ILE A 78 11.52 -0.45 -4.91
CA ILE A 78 10.34 -0.55 -5.78
C ILE A 78 9.27 0.44 -5.32
N ARG A 79 8.98 0.52 -4.02
CA ARG A 79 7.98 1.42 -3.47
C ARG A 79 8.36 2.90 -3.54
N GLU A 80 9.64 3.22 -3.52
CA GLU A 80 10.15 4.60 -3.68
C GLU A 80 10.08 5.07 -5.13
N GLU A 81 10.43 4.19 -6.09
CA GLU A 81 10.48 4.50 -7.51
C GLU A 81 9.11 4.38 -8.20
N LEU A 82 8.23 3.50 -7.68
CA LEU A 82 6.90 3.23 -8.24
C LEU A 82 5.81 3.58 -7.21
N PRO A 83 5.31 4.82 -7.20
CA PRO A 83 4.40 5.33 -6.16
C PRO A 83 3.10 4.54 -6.00
N PHE A 84 2.55 3.98 -7.09
CA PHE A 84 1.33 3.15 -7.04
C PHE A 84 1.57 1.73 -6.54
N VAL A 85 2.78 1.38 -6.10
CA VAL A 85 3.07 0.10 -5.45
C VAL A 85 2.98 0.26 -3.93
N SER A 86 1.98 -0.36 -3.30
CA SER A 86 1.81 -0.39 -1.85
C SER A 86 2.74 -1.42 -1.19
N ALA A 87 2.94 -2.58 -1.82
CA ALA A 87 3.85 -3.61 -1.34
C ALA A 87 4.53 -4.35 -2.49
N ALA A 88 5.77 -4.81 -2.25
CA ALA A 88 6.49 -5.71 -3.12
C ALA A 88 7.08 -6.84 -2.28
N ASN A 89 6.69 -8.07 -2.57
CA ASN A 89 7.18 -9.27 -1.88
C ASN A 89 8.16 -10.02 -2.78
N ILE A 90 9.40 -10.15 -2.33
CA ILE A 90 10.48 -10.75 -3.10
C ILE A 90 10.70 -12.20 -2.64
N LYS A 91 10.39 -13.14 -3.51
CA LYS A 91 10.60 -14.58 -3.30
C LYS A 91 11.75 -15.10 -4.14
N ARG A 92 12.54 -15.99 -3.55
CA ARG A 92 13.61 -16.69 -4.26
C ARG A 92 13.17 -18.10 -4.57
N ILE A 93 13.19 -18.46 -5.84
CA ILE A 93 12.94 -19.82 -6.31
C ILE A 93 14.27 -20.38 -6.82
N LEU A 94 14.79 -21.35 -6.07
CA LEU A 94 16.07 -21.98 -6.39
C LEU A 94 15.93 -22.81 -7.70
N PRO A 95 16.97 -22.88 -8.53
CA PRO A 95 18.35 -22.39 -8.24
C PRO A 95 18.61 -20.93 -8.62
N ASP A 96 17.77 -20.27 -9.47
CA ASP A 96 18.19 -19.12 -10.24
C ASP A 96 17.08 -18.07 -10.51
N THR A 97 15.92 -18.21 -9.90
CA THR A 97 14.75 -17.35 -10.19
C THR A 97 14.41 -16.45 -9.00
N VAL A 98 14.09 -15.19 -9.30
CA VAL A 98 13.46 -14.25 -8.35
C VAL A 98 12.04 -13.97 -8.82
N VAL A 99 11.07 -14.08 -7.91
CA VAL A 99 9.69 -13.64 -8.14
C VAL A 99 9.44 -12.40 -7.31
N ILE A 100 8.95 -11.34 -7.94
CA ILE A 100 8.52 -10.09 -7.32
C ILE A 100 7.00 -10.03 -7.44
N GLU A 101 6.32 -10.24 -6.32
CA GLU A 101 4.87 -10.07 -6.23
C GLU A 101 4.58 -8.62 -5.85
N VAL A 102 3.96 -7.88 -6.75
CA VAL A 102 3.59 -6.48 -6.57
C VAL A 102 2.14 -6.40 -6.11
N THR A 103 1.88 -5.55 -5.13
CA THR A 103 0.53 -5.14 -4.75
C THR A 103 0.39 -3.66 -5.07
N GLU A 104 -0.56 -3.33 -5.95
CA GLU A 104 -0.85 -1.96 -6.33
C GLU A 104 -1.76 -1.28 -5.31
N SER A 105 -1.61 0.03 -5.17
CA SER A 105 -2.50 0.89 -4.37
C SER A 105 -3.32 1.76 -5.31
N PRO A 106 -4.64 1.54 -5.41
CA PRO A 106 -5.48 2.37 -6.25
C PRO A 106 -5.54 3.80 -5.71
N ALA A 107 -5.64 4.76 -6.61
CA ALA A 107 -5.94 6.13 -6.26
C ALA A 107 -7.33 6.22 -5.60
N ALA A 108 -7.44 6.98 -4.53
CA ALA A 108 -8.67 7.13 -3.76
C ALA A 108 -9.15 8.59 -3.71
N GLY A 109 -8.24 9.54 -3.63
CA GLY A 109 -8.63 10.94 -3.49
C GLY A 109 -7.59 11.94 -3.97
N ILE A 110 -7.99 13.20 -3.92
CA ILE A 110 -7.19 14.37 -4.29
C ILE A 110 -7.12 15.31 -3.09
N VAL A 111 -5.92 15.80 -2.80
CA VAL A 111 -5.66 16.85 -1.81
C VAL A 111 -5.04 18.07 -2.50
N ASN A 112 -5.31 19.25 -1.95
CA ASN A 112 -4.69 20.49 -2.39
C ASN A 112 -3.57 20.88 -1.41
N PHE A 113 -2.37 21.15 -1.93
CA PHE A 113 -1.24 21.60 -1.16
C PHE A 113 -0.40 22.59 -1.98
N SER A 114 -0.11 23.76 -1.41
CA SER A 114 0.69 24.82 -2.06
C SER A 114 0.19 25.24 -3.46
N GLY A 115 -1.12 25.13 -3.73
CA GLY A 115 -1.72 25.50 -5.02
C GLY A 115 -1.70 24.39 -6.06
N GLU A 116 -1.09 23.25 -5.76
CA GLU A 116 -1.05 22.06 -6.61
C GLU A 116 -1.99 20.98 -6.07
N ARG A 117 -2.43 20.07 -6.96
CA ARG A 117 -3.28 18.94 -6.62
C ARG A 117 -2.45 17.65 -6.58
N TYR A 118 -2.64 16.86 -5.54
CA TYR A 118 -1.94 15.60 -5.37
C TYR A 118 -2.94 14.45 -5.27
N VAL A 119 -2.66 13.38 -6.00
CA VAL A 119 -3.42 12.12 -5.93
C VAL A 119 -2.88 11.31 -4.75
N ILE A 120 -3.82 10.78 -3.95
CA ILE A 120 -3.48 9.92 -2.80
C ILE A 120 -4.24 8.59 -2.85
N ASP A 121 -3.70 7.58 -2.19
CA ASP A 121 -4.40 6.32 -1.92
C ASP A 121 -5.24 6.40 -0.63
N SER A 122 -5.89 5.28 -0.29
CA SER A 122 -6.73 5.17 0.92
C SER A 122 -5.95 5.28 2.24
N GLU A 123 -4.62 5.13 2.22
CA GLU A 123 -3.74 5.29 3.38
C GLU A 123 -3.17 6.72 3.48
N GLY A 124 -3.49 7.58 2.51
CA GLY A 124 -2.96 8.96 2.42
C GLY A 124 -1.54 9.02 1.87
N ARG A 125 -1.07 7.99 1.15
CA ARG A 125 0.21 8.03 0.45
C ARG A 125 0.05 8.83 -0.85
N VAL A 126 1.00 9.71 -1.13
CA VAL A 126 1.01 10.52 -2.34
C VAL A 126 1.49 9.67 -3.52
N LEU A 127 0.62 9.53 -4.51
CA LEU A 127 0.87 8.72 -5.70
C LEU A 127 1.40 9.55 -6.87
N ALA A 128 0.85 10.75 -7.05
CA ALA A 128 1.22 11.65 -8.13
C ALA A 128 0.88 13.11 -7.80
N MET A 129 1.50 14.03 -8.52
CA MET A 129 1.11 15.43 -8.59
C MET A 129 0.41 15.68 -9.92
N ILE A 130 -0.74 16.33 -9.90
CA ILE A 130 -1.50 16.69 -11.10
C ILE A 130 -0.91 17.99 -11.66
N SER A 131 -0.26 17.89 -12.81
CA SER A 131 0.32 19.04 -13.51
C SER A 131 -0.42 19.29 -14.82
N GLY A 132 -1.09 20.45 -14.94
CA GLY A 132 -1.83 20.84 -16.14
C GLY A 132 -3.23 20.23 -16.29
N GLU A 133 -3.90 20.59 -17.40
CA GLU A 133 -5.26 20.14 -17.71
C GLU A 133 -5.30 18.72 -18.32
N ASP A 134 -4.24 18.30 -18.98
CA ASP A 134 -4.13 17.00 -19.67
C ASP A 134 -3.44 15.94 -18.82
N PHE A 135 -3.62 15.96 -17.49
CA PHE A 135 -3.05 14.94 -16.63
C PHE A 135 -3.66 13.57 -16.97
N SER A 136 -2.83 12.68 -17.52
CA SER A 136 -3.17 11.29 -17.77
C SER A 136 -2.06 10.42 -17.21
N LEU A 137 -2.36 9.70 -16.15
CA LEU A 137 -1.44 8.74 -15.53
C LEU A 137 -2.16 7.41 -15.38
N HIS A 138 -1.67 6.38 -16.04
CA HIS A 138 -2.18 5.01 -15.95
C HIS A 138 -3.70 4.87 -16.18
N GLY A 139 -4.30 5.74 -17.04
CA GLY A 139 -5.75 5.72 -17.31
C GLY A 139 -6.62 6.25 -16.17
N LEU A 140 -6.05 6.95 -15.21
CA LEU A 140 -6.74 7.54 -14.07
C LEU A 140 -7.68 8.65 -14.55
N VAL A 141 -8.95 8.59 -14.15
CA VAL A 141 -9.94 9.66 -14.35
C VAL A 141 -9.97 10.50 -13.08
N ILE A 142 -9.57 11.77 -13.19
CA ILE A 142 -9.47 12.68 -12.04
C ILE A 142 -10.82 12.93 -11.40
N ASP A 143 -11.88 13.03 -12.23
CA ASP A 143 -13.23 13.33 -11.76
C ASP A 143 -13.85 12.19 -10.93
N ASP A 144 -13.28 10.99 -10.99
CA ASP A 144 -13.69 9.84 -10.17
C ASP A 144 -13.02 9.82 -8.79
N LEU A 145 -12.10 10.76 -8.50
CA LEU A 145 -11.37 10.80 -7.25
C LEU A 145 -12.06 11.67 -6.22
N ILE A 146 -12.03 11.22 -4.97
CA ILE A 146 -12.64 11.90 -3.83
C ILE A 146 -11.88 13.21 -3.53
N GLU A 147 -12.55 14.35 -3.52
CA GLU A 147 -11.95 15.61 -3.07
C GLU A 147 -11.84 15.64 -1.54
N ILE A 148 -10.64 15.76 -1.01
CA ILE A 148 -10.41 15.89 0.43
C ILE A 148 -10.39 17.36 0.83
N ARG A 149 -11.29 17.74 1.74
CA ARG A 149 -11.47 19.12 2.22
C ARG A 149 -11.09 19.26 3.68
N GLY A 150 -10.54 20.41 4.06
CA GLY A 150 -10.24 20.76 5.44
C GLY A 150 -9.00 20.08 6.02
N LEU A 151 -8.14 19.50 5.19
CA LEU A 151 -6.84 18.97 5.60
C LEU A 151 -5.75 20.02 5.41
N GLU A 152 -5.03 20.33 6.49
CA GLU A 152 -3.86 21.21 6.48
C GLU A 152 -2.60 20.33 6.38
N ILE A 153 -1.85 20.53 5.28
CA ILE A 153 -0.73 19.66 4.88
C ILE A 153 0.58 20.44 5.00
N ASP A 154 1.59 19.84 5.61
CA ASP A 154 2.96 20.33 5.70
C ASP A 154 3.88 19.76 4.61
N ASP A 155 3.64 18.50 4.21
CA ASP A 155 4.44 17.83 3.18
C ASP A 155 3.62 16.83 2.36
N ALA A 156 3.77 16.91 1.02
CA ALA A 156 3.13 16.03 0.04
C ALA A 156 4.18 15.45 -0.93
N THR A 157 5.19 14.77 -0.40
CA THR A 157 6.24 14.14 -1.21
C THR A 157 5.72 12.85 -1.86
N ILE A 158 5.85 12.72 -3.19
CA ILE A 158 5.46 11.53 -3.95
C ILE A 158 6.16 10.28 -3.39
N GLY A 159 5.41 9.19 -3.26
CA GLY A 159 5.86 7.92 -2.70
C GLY A 159 5.85 7.87 -1.17
N ARG A 160 5.48 8.95 -0.48
CA ARG A 160 5.39 9.02 0.99
C ARG A 160 3.96 9.32 1.45
N THR A 161 3.65 8.96 2.69
CA THR A 161 2.39 9.36 3.33
C THR A 161 2.40 10.85 3.60
N LEU A 162 1.28 11.54 3.36
CA LEU A 162 1.07 12.94 3.68
C LEU A 162 1.48 13.24 5.12
N ARG A 163 2.08 14.40 5.33
CA ARG A 163 2.32 14.92 6.66
C ARG A 163 1.40 16.12 6.89
N ALA A 164 0.62 16.06 7.97
CA ALA A 164 -0.23 17.15 8.39
C ALA A 164 0.60 18.27 9.05
N GLU A 165 0.11 19.51 8.96
CA GLU A 165 0.63 20.61 9.78
C GLU A 165 0.47 20.30 11.27
N PHE A 166 1.29 20.98 12.08
CA PHE A 166 1.23 20.85 13.54
C PHE A 166 -0.17 21.20 14.08
N GLY A 167 -0.80 20.22 14.74
CA GLY A 167 -2.16 20.34 15.26
C GLY A 167 -3.27 19.83 14.32
N ALA A 168 -2.94 19.48 13.08
CA ALA A 168 -3.87 18.91 12.10
C ALA A 168 -3.78 17.38 11.98
N GLU A 169 -2.97 16.70 12.79
CA GLU A 169 -2.73 15.26 12.75
C GLU A 169 -4.02 14.44 12.92
N THR A 170 -4.95 14.95 13.75
CA THR A 170 -6.26 14.31 13.95
C THR A 170 -7.10 14.32 12.68
N ARG A 171 -7.03 15.38 11.87
CA ARG A 171 -7.76 15.48 10.60
C ARG A 171 -7.20 14.50 9.58
N LEU A 172 -5.86 14.39 9.49
CA LEU A 172 -5.20 13.38 8.65
C LEU A 172 -5.62 11.97 9.05
N GLN A 173 -5.61 11.66 10.34
CA GLN A 173 -6.06 10.35 10.84
C GLN A 173 -7.55 10.10 10.55
N ASN A 174 -8.41 11.10 10.68
CA ASN A 174 -9.82 11.00 10.34
C ASN A 174 -10.01 10.67 8.85
N MET A 175 -9.29 11.37 7.97
CA MET A 175 -9.30 11.11 6.52
C MET A 175 -8.90 9.66 6.22
N GLN A 176 -7.76 9.21 6.76
CA GLN A 176 -7.24 7.85 6.54
C GLN A 176 -8.24 6.79 7.01
N ASP A 177 -8.81 6.95 8.21
CA ASP A 177 -9.77 6.00 8.76
C ASP A 177 -11.07 5.95 7.94
N ILE A 178 -11.56 7.11 7.44
CA ILE A 178 -12.74 7.20 6.59
C ILE A 178 -12.46 6.54 5.24
N LEU A 179 -11.36 6.88 4.57
CA LEU A 179 -10.99 6.30 3.27
C LEU A 179 -10.79 4.79 3.37
N ALA A 180 -10.08 4.30 4.40
CA ALA A 180 -9.88 2.87 4.62
C ALA A 180 -11.20 2.14 4.90
N ALA A 181 -12.14 2.76 5.60
CA ALA A 181 -13.46 2.19 5.85
C ALA A 181 -14.30 2.17 4.56
N MET A 182 -14.30 3.25 3.75
CA MET A 182 -14.97 3.32 2.46
C MET A 182 -14.41 2.32 1.45
N ALA A 183 -13.08 2.14 1.42
CA ALA A 183 -12.44 1.14 0.57
C ALA A 183 -12.88 -0.28 0.91
N ARG A 184 -13.03 -0.57 2.22
CA ARG A 184 -13.50 -1.88 2.70
C ARG A 184 -14.95 -2.17 2.33
N GLU A 185 -15.80 -1.16 2.40
CA GLU A 185 -17.22 -1.26 2.01
C GLU A 185 -17.45 -1.12 0.50
N GLY A 186 -16.41 -0.79 -0.28
CA GLY A 186 -16.47 -0.67 -1.74
C GLY A 186 -17.23 0.54 -2.25
N ILE A 187 -17.40 1.59 -1.43
CA ILE A 187 -18.21 2.78 -1.75
C ILE A 187 -17.39 3.96 -2.29
N ILE A 188 -16.07 3.83 -2.41
CA ILE A 188 -15.20 4.91 -2.93
C ILE A 188 -15.71 5.51 -4.25
N PRO A 189 -16.16 4.73 -5.25
CA PRO A 189 -16.60 5.28 -6.53
C PRO A 189 -17.85 6.18 -6.45
N ASP A 190 -18.62 6.04 -5.37
CA ASP A 190 -19.88 6.77 -5.16
C ASP A 190 -19.69 8.05 -4.34
N VAL A 191 -18.46 8.32 -3.86
CA VAL A 191 -18.13 9.44 -2.97
C VAL A 191 -17.46 10.56 -3.75
N SER A 192 -18.03 11.77 -3.68
CA SER A 192 -17.50 12.94 -4.40
C SER A 192 -16.50 13.75 -3.59
N TYR A 193 -16.73 13.90 -2.29
CA TYR A 193 -15.81 14.61 -1.39
C TYR A 193 -15.88 14.06 0.03
N ILE A 194 -14.82 14.29 0.81
CA ILE A 194 -14.78 14.08 2.26
C ILE A 194 -14.33 15.38 2.91
N ASP A 195 -15.07 15.85 3.92
CA ASP A 195 -14.74 17.05 4.70
C ASP A 195 -14.31 16.65 6.12
N VAL A 196 -13.04 16.91 6.43
CA VAL A 196 -12.42 16.65 7.72
C VAL A 196 -12.08 17.93 8.51
N SER A 197 -12.56 19.07 8.06
CA SER A 197 -12.30 20.39 8.68
C SER A 197 -12.72 20.43 10.15
N ASN A 198 -13.79 19.73 10.50
CA ASN A 198 -14.27 19.63 11.87
C ASN A 198 -14.39 18.17 12.32
N SER A 199 -13.49 17.75 13.21
CA SER A 199 -13.44 16.37 13.74
C SER A 199 -14.69 15.91 14.50
N ALA A 200 -15.53 16.85 14.96
CA ALA A 200 -16.82 16.57 15.60
C ALA A 200 -17.98 16.49 14.59
N ASN A 201 -17.75 16.91 13.34
CA ASN A 201 -18.77 16.95 12.28
C ASN A 201 -18.21 16.50 10.94
N LEU A 202 -17.61 15.33 10.91
CA LEU A 202 -17.12 14.70 9.69
C LEU A 202 -18.30 14.40 8.76
N HIS A 203 -18.15 14.69 7.49
CA HIS A 203 -19.21 14.40 6.49
C HIS A 203 -18.62 14.21 5.09
N PHE A 204 -19.40 13.64 4.20
CA PHE A 204 -19.00 13.40 2.81
C PHE A 204 -20.19 13.47 1.84
N GLY A 205 -19.89 13.71 0.57
CA GLY A 205 -20.87 13.66 -0.52
C GLY A 205 -21.02 12.25 -1.06
N TYR A 206 -22.23 11.77 -1.23
CA TYR A 206 -22.53 10.42 -1.69
C TYR A 206 -23.54 10.44 -2.85
N LEU A 207 -23.27 9.66 -3.92
CA LEU A 207 -24.10 9.56 -5.13
C LEU A 207 -24.43 10.92 -5.77
N GLY A 208 -23.63 11.95 -5.51
CA GLY A 208 -23.81 13.31 -6.05
C GLY A 208 -24.96 14.12 -5.47
N ILE A 209 -25.87 13.52 -4.71
CA ILE A 209 -27.11 14.17 -4.19
C ILE A 209 -27.25 14.10 -2.66
N TYR A 210 -26.55 13.23 -1.97
CA TYR A 210 -26.63 13.10 -0.54
C TYR A 210 -25.40 13.68 0.16
N ARG A 211 -25.62 14.37 1.27
CA ARG A 211 -24.60 14.70 2.24
C ARG A 211 -24.74 13.76 3.43
N VAL A 212 -23.75 12.89 3.64
CA VAL A 212 -23.73 11.94 4.75
C VAL A 212 -22.96 12.53 5.91
N VAL A 213 -23.64 12.75 7.04
CA VAL A 213 -23.07 13.32 8.25
C VAL A 213 -22.69 12.19 9.20
N LEU A 214 -21.39 11.95 9.34
CA LEU A 214 -20.83 10.94 10.25
C LEU A 214 -20.73 11.45 11.69
N GLY A 215 -20.56 12.78 11.89
CA GLY A 215 -20.21 13.35 13.20
C GLY A 215 -18.78 12.99 13.58
N GLU A 216 -18.57 12.47 14.78
CA GLU A 216 -17.27 11.99 15.23
C GLU A 216 -16.85 10.69 14.56
N ARG A 217 -15.55 10.40 14.54
CA ARG A 217 -14.91 9.18 13.97
C ARG A 217 -15.37 7.86 14.60
N ARG A 218 -16.09 7.89 15.70
CA ARG A 218 -16.53 6.66 16.39
C ARG A 218 -17.50 5.85 15.54
N HIS A 219 -17.40 4.52 15.63
CA HIS A 219 -18.28 3.55 14.95
C HIS A 219 -18.34 3.72 13.42
N LEU A 220 -17.23 4.16 12.78
CA LEU A 220 -17.17 4.37 11.32
C LEU A 220 -17.60 3.14 10.54
N ARG A 221 -17.14 1.95 10.94
CA ARG A 221 -17.51 0.69 10.30
C ARG A 221 -19.01 0.49 10.29
N GLN A 222 -19.66 0.59 11.44
CA GLN A 222 -21.11 0.41 11.56
C GLN A 222 -21.88 1.48 10.76
N LYS A 223 -21.42 2.73 10.80
CA LYS A 223 -22.04 3.82 10.03
C LYS A 223 -22.01 3.52 8.55
N LEU A 224 -20.86 3.09 7.99
CA LEU A 224 -20.74 2.80 6.56
C LEU A 224 -21.43 1.48 6.16
N GLU A 225 -21.40 0.46 7.01
CA GLU A 225 -22.10 -0.82 6.79
C GLU A 225 -23.63 -0.61 6.65
N VAL A 226 -24.23 0.30 7.43
CA VAL A 226 -25.67 0.58 7.35
C VAL A 226 -26.00 1.65 6.29
N LEU A 227 -25.03 2.31 5.67
CA LEU A 227 -25.25 3.38 4.69
C LEU A 227 -25.96 2.86 3.45
N VAL A 228 -25.43 1.85 2.79
CA VAL A 228 -25.92 1.34 1.51
C VAL A 228 -27.38 0.91 1.64
N PRO A 229 -27.77 0.01 2.60
CA PRO A 229 -29.17 -0.38 2.76
C PRO A 229 -30.09 0.80 3.17
N THR A 230 -29.55 1.79 3.91
CA THR A 230 -30.32 3.00 4.25
C THR A 230 -30.61 3.85 3.02
N VAL A 231 -29.62 4.03 2.14
CA VAL A 231 -29.79 4.80 0.91
C VAL A 231 -30.76 4.11 -0.05
N GLU A 232 -30.67 2.78 -0.18
CA GLU A 232 -31.66 2.01 -0.97
C GLU A 232 -33.10 2.23 -0.49
N ASP A 233 -33.33 2.23 0.82
CA ASP A 233 -34.64 2.51 1.41
C ASP A 233 -35.07 3.98 1.19
N ILE A 234 -34.13 4.95 1.29
CA ILE A 234 -34.41 6.36 1.01
C ILE A 234 -34.79 6.53 -0.47
N VAL A 235 -34.03 5.97 -1.40
CA VAL A 235 -34.30 6.04 -2.85
C VAL A 235 -35.67 5.43 -3.18
N HIS A 236 -36.03 4.33 -2.53
CA HIS A 236 -37.33 3.70 -2.72
C HIS A 236 -38.49 4.60 -2.25
N ARG A 237 -38.34 5.27 -1.11
CA ARG A 237 -39.38 6.16 -0.54
C ARG A 237 -39.37 7.57 -1.09
N HIS A 238 -38.22 8.09 -1.48
CA HIS A 238 -37.99 9.45 -1.93
C HIS A 238 -37.06 9.46 -3.15
N PRO A 239 -37.53 9.01 -4.33
CA PRO A 239 -36.69 8.88 -5.51
C PRO A 239 -36.13 10.24 -5.94
N ASN A 240 -34.81 10.27 -6.24
CA ASN A 240 -34.05 11.45 -6.69
C ASN A 240 -34.19 12.70 -5.80
N THR A 241 -34.46 12.50 -4.52
CA THR A 241 -34.59 13.62 -3.57
C THR A 241 -33.24 13.84 -2.87
N PRO A 242 -32.57 15.00 -3.11
CA PRO A 242 -31.35 15.32 -2.37
C PRO A 242 -31.63 15.55 -0.89
N GLY A 243 -30.59 15.35 -0.06
CA GLY A 243 -30.79 15.56 1.37
C GLY A 243 -29.61 15.15 2.23
N ASP A 244 -29.73 15.44 3.51
CA ASP A 244 -28.78 15.06 4.56
C ASP A 244 -29.15 13.70 5.16
N ILE A 245 -28.18 12.79 5.19
CA ILE A 245 -28.28 11.50 5.89
C ILE A 245 -27.44 11.58 7.15
N ASN A 246 -28.11 11.73 8.29
CA ASN A 246 -27.46 11.90 9.59
C ASN A 246 -27.26 10.54 10.27
N MET A 247 -26.00 10.16 10.47
CA MET A 247 -25.56 8.89 11.07
C MET A 247 -24.93 9.08 12.45
N THR A 248 -25.05 10.25 13.07
CA THR A 248 -24.43 10.54 14.36
C THR A 248 -24.95 9.67 15.50
N GLU A 249 -26.17 9.14 15.40
CA GLU A 249 -26.80 8.25 16.39
C GLU A 249 -26.56 6.76 16.10
N VAL A 250 -25.79 6.42 15.04
CA VAL A 250 -25.41 5.02 14.75
C VAL A 250 -24.26 4.61 15.67
N THR A 251 -24.48 3.53 16.39
CA THR A 251 -23.52 2.93 17.34
C THR A 251 -23.61 1.40 17.26
N ASP A 252 -22.78 0.69 18.01
CA ASP A 252 -22.80 -0.78 18.08
C ASP A 252 -24.16 -1.34 18.56
N VAL A 253 -24.99 -0.51 19.19
CA VAL A 253 -26.30 -0.91 19.78
C VAL A 253 -27.48 -0.32 19.01
N THR A 254 -27.28 0.78 18.27
CA THR A 254 -28.37 1.55 17.65
C THR A 254 -28.02 1.88 16.22
N ASN A 255 -28.90 1.54 15.28
CA ASN A 255 -28.81 1.89 13.85
C ASN A 255 -29.78 3.01 13.48
N ARG A 256 -29.90 4.05 14.33
CA ARG A 256 -30.83 5.15 14.03
C ARG A 256 -30.19 6.12 13.05
N VAL A 257 -30.70 6.14 11.83
CA VAL A 257 -30.36 7.10 10.77
C VAL A 257 -31.54 8.04 10.57
N LYS A 258 -31.24 9.34 10.36
CA LYS A 258 -32.25 10.36 10.03
C LYS A 258 -31.99 10.89 8.64
N PHE A 259 -32.99 10.89 7.77
CA PHE A 259 -32.96 11.53 6.47
C PHE A 259 -33.75 12.83 6.52
N GLN A 260 -33.14 13.91 6.01
CA GLN A 260 -33.75 15.22 5.91
C GLN A 260 -33.61 15.71 4.47
N PRO A 261 -34.71 15.73 3.68
CA PRO A 261 -34.75 16.32 2.36
C PRO A 261 -34.35 17.80 2.39
N THR A 262 -33.59 18.26 1.41
CA THR A 262 -33.20 19.67 1.20
C THR A 262 -33.93 20.30 0.03
#